data_b46476a479345aae098714df2014543f
#
_entry.id   b46476a479345aae098714df2014543f
#
_cell.length_a   1.000
_cell.length_b   1.000
_cell.length_c   1.000
_cell.angle_alpha   90.00
_cell.angle_beta   90.00
_cell.angle_gamma   90.00
#
_symmetry.space_group_name_H-M   'P 1'
#
loop_
_entity.id
_entity.type
_entity.pdbx_description
1 polymer ?
#
loop_
_entity_poly.entity_id
_entity_poly.type
_entity_poly.pdbx_seq_one_letter_code
_entity_poly.pdbx_strand_id
1 'polypeptide(L)'
;MKKIIVTGCNGQLGRAINQVYADSREYECVNTDVAQLDITNIEAVMKLAEEVKPYAIINCAAHTNVNACETDVDNAYKINAIGPRNLSIAATRYNAKLVHISTDYVFSGDSKEPYLEFDQTGPKGMYGKTKLAGENFVKEFAKDHFICLLYTSPSPRDCS
;
A
#
# COMPACT_ATOMS: atom_id res chain seq x y z
N MET A 1 -17.63 0.73 -16.55
CA MET A 1 -17.25 0.71 -15.12
C MET A 1 -15.85 1.28 -14.95
N LYS A 2 -15.59 2.00 -13.87
CA LYS A 2 -14.25 2.49 -13.51
C LYS A 2 -13.43 1.33 -12.98
N LYS A 3 -12.23 1.11 -13.51
CA LYS A 3 -11.36 0.02 -13.08
C LYS A 3 -10.48 0.44 -11.91
N ILE A 4 -10.37 -0.41 -10.90
CA ILE A 4 -9.52 -0.22 -9.74
C ILE A 4 -8.51 -1.37 -9.71
N ILE A 5 -7.22 -1.09 -9.82
CA ILE A 5 -6.18 -2.10 -9.59
C ILE A 5 -6.03 -2.27 -8.07
N VAL A 6 -6.16 -3.50 -7.59
CA VAL A 6 -5.94 -3.86 -6.19
C VAL A 6 -4.72 -4.76 -6.12
N THR A 7 -3.62 -4.27 -5.53
CA THR A 7 -2.42 -5.08 -5.29
C THR A 7 -2.49 -5.77 -3.94
N GLY A 8 -1.87 -6.94 -3.81
CA GLY A 8 -1.97 -7.73 -2.58
C GLY A 8 -3.40 -8.21 -2.30
N CYS A 9 -4.13 -8.54 -3.36
CA CYS A 9 -5.57 -8.89 -3.30
C CYS A 9 -5.88 -10.12 -2.46
N ASN A 10 -4.91 -11.02 -2.27
CA ASN A 10 -5.06 -12.23 -1.45
C ASN A 10 -4.85 -11.97 0.05
N GLY A 11 -4.34 -10.80 0.42
CA GLY A 11 -4.20 -10.38 1.80
C GLY A 11 -5.56 -10.07 2.45
N GLN A 12 -5.56 -9.88 3.76
CA GLN A 12 -6.78 -9.60 4.53
C GLN A 12 -7.54 -8.38 4.01
N LEU A 13 -6.85 -7.24 3.82
CA LEU A 13 -7.46 -6.01 3.34
C LEU A 13 -7.90 -6.14 1.88
N GLY A 14 -7.07 -6.74 1.00
CA GLY A 14 -7.41 -6.93 -0.40
C GLY A 14 -8.69 -7.75 -0.58
N ARG A 15 -8.86 -8.80 0.21
CA ARG A 15 -10.11 -9.59 0.23
C ARG A 15 -11.31 -8.79 0.71
N ALA A 16 -11.13 -7.98 1.77
CA ALA A 16 -12.22 -7.13 2.28
C ALA A 16 -12.65 -6.09 1.23
N ILE A 17 -11.70 -5.47 0.53
CA ILE A 17 -11.99 -4.55 -0.58
C ILE A 17 -12.80 -5.25 -1.68
N ASN A 18 -12.40 -6.45 -2.08
CA ASN A 18 -13.14 -7.22 -3.07
C ASN A 18 -14.57 -7.54 -2.66
N GLN A 19 -14.80 -7.85 -1.39
CA GLN A 19 -16.16 -8.08 -0.87
C GLN A 19 -17.01 -6.81 -0.95
N VAL A 20 -16.44 -5.65 -0.63
CA VAL A 20 -17.17 -4.36 -0.70
C VAL A 20 -17.56 -4.01 -2.13
N TYR A 21 -16.70 -4.30 -3.10
CA TYR A 21 -16.94 -3.96 -4.50
C TYR A 21 -17.58 -5.09 -5.34
N ALA A 22 -17.87 -6.27 -4.75
CA ALA A 22 -18.37 -7.45 -5.48
C ALA A 22 -19.63 -7.16 -6.31
N ASP A 23 -20.58 -6.40 -5.75
CA ASP A 23 -21.84 -6.05 -6.40
C ASP A 23 -21.87 -4.60 -6.94
N SER A 24 -20.71 -3.97 -7.06
CA SER A 24 -20.64 -2.60 -7.55
C SER A 24 -20.95 -2.52 -9.04
N ARG A 25 -21.85 -1.62 -9.40
CA ARG A 25 -22.17 -1.30 -10.80
C ARG A 25 -21.29 -0.17 -11.36
N GLU A 26 -20.56 0.50 -10.52
CA GLU A 26 -19.71 1.64 -10.89
C GLU A 26 -18.24 1.24 -11.02
N TYR A 27 -17.77 0.33 -10.16
CA TYR A 27 -16.36 -0.06 -10.05
C TYR A 27 -16.15 -1.53 -10.34
N GLU A 28 -15.03 -1.83 -10.99
CA GLU A 28 -14.53 -3.18 -11.28
C GLU A 28 -13.13 -3.33 -10.69
N CYS A 29 -12.91 -4.32 -9.83
CA CYS A 29 -11.58 -4.62 -9.28
C CYS A 29 -10.77 -5.46 -10.25
N VAL A 30 -9.60 -4.96 -10.63
CA VAL A 30 -8.54 -5.72 -11.32
C VAL A 30 -7.56 -6.19 -10.26
N ASN A 31 -7.70 -7.44 -9.86
CA ASN A 31 -6.99 -8.03 -8.74
C ASN A 31 -5.62 -8.53 -9.14
N THR A 32 -4.60 -8.16 -8.36
CA THR A 32 -3.23 -8.62 -8.54
C THR A 32 -2.59 -9.01 -7.21
N ASP A 33 -1.78 -10.03 -7.28
CA ASP A 33 -0.85 -10.41 -6.23
C ASP A 33 0.52 -10.67 -6.85
N VAL A 34 1.53 -11.05 -6.09
CA VAL A 34 2.91 -11.22 -6.57
C VAL A 34 3.01 -12.12 -7.82
N ALA A 35 2.15 -13.12 -7.93
CA ALA A 35 2.12 -14.03 -9.08
C ALA A 35 1.64 -13.36 -10.38
N GLN A 36 0.77 -12.34 -10.28
CA GLN A 36 0.24 -11.59 -11.42
C GLN A 36 1.00 -10.30 -11.69
N LEU A 37 1.47 -9.64 -10.62
CA LEU A 37 2.17 -8.37 -10.68
C LEU A 37 3.20 -8.26 -9.56
N ASP A 38 4.46 -8.32 -9.93
CA ASP A 38 5.55 -7.88 -9.07
C ASP A 38 5.62 -6.34 -9.07
N ILE A 39 5.15 -5.70 -8.01
CA ILE A 39 5.14 -4.23 -7.89
C ILE A 39 6.55 -3.62 -7.88
N THR A 40 7.59 -4.42 -7.60
CA THR A 40 8.98 -3.96 -7.64
C THR A 40 9.52 -3.82 -9.06
N ASN A 41 8.83 -4.42 -10.05
CA ASN A 41 9.14 -4.32 -11.46
C ASN A 41 8.36 -3.17 -12.11
N ILE A 42 9.03 -2.05 -12.37
CA ILE A 42 8.40 -0.85 -12.95
C ILE A 42 7.79 -1.11 -14.34
N GLU A 43 8.43 -1.94 -15.16
CA GLU A 43 7.95 -2.23 -16.52
C GLU A 43 6.63 -3.02 -16.47
N ALA A 44 6.54 -4.01 -15.57
CA ALA A 44 5.31 -4.78 -15.36
C ALA A 44 4.18 -3.90 -14.83
N VAL A 45 4.48 -3.01 -13.89
CA VAL A 45 3.51 -2.04 -13.34
C VAL A 45 3.00 -1.10 -14.42
N MET A 46 3.90 -0.54 -15.22
CA MET A 46 3.53 0.40 -16.30
C MET A 46 2.70 -0.29 -17.38
N LYS A 47 3.07 -1.52 -17.77
CA LYS A 47 2.33 -2.31 -18.75
C LYS A 47 0.90 -2.59 -18.29
N LEU A 48 0.73 -3.05 -17.05
CA LEU A 48 -0.60 -3.30 -16.50
C LEU A 48 -1.43 -2.01 -16.44
N ALA A 49 -0.85 -0.90 -16.00
CA ALA A 49 -1.54 0.38 -15.94
C ALA A 49 -1.95 0.89 -17.32
N GLU A 50 -1.13 0.66 -18.35
CA GLU A 50 -1.46 0.98 -19.75
C GLU A 50 -2.64 0.18 -20.27
N GLU A 51 -2.65 -1.13 -20.01
CA GLU A 51 -3.72 -2.06 -20.44
C GLU A 51 -5.05 -1.78 -19.72
N VAL A 52 -4.97 -1.53 -18.40
CA VAL A 52 -6.17 -1.34 -17.56
C VAL A 52 -6.71 0.07 -17.64
N LYS A 53 -5.84 1.08 -17.75
CA LYS A 53 -6.16 2.52 -17.63
C LYS A 53 -6.99 2.79 -16.36
N PRO A 54 -6.42 2.54 -15.18
CA PRO A 54 -7.19 2.52 -13.95
C PRO A 54 -7.70 3.90 -13.57
N TYR A 55 -8.87 3.94 -12.96
CA TYR A 55 -9.40 5.10 -12.24
C TYR A 55 -8.64 5.30 -10.92
N ALA A 56 -8.30 4.19 -10.25
CA ALA A 56 -7.54 4.18 -9.01
C ALA A 56 -6.68 2.93 -8.90
N ILE A 57 -5.62 3.05 -8.10
CA ILE A 57 -4.78 1.93 -7.67
C ILE A 57 -4.86 1.89 -6.14
N ILE A 58 -5.24 0.74 -5.56
CA ILE A 58 -5.24 0.51 -4.12
C ILE A 58 -4.10 -0.44 -3.80
N ASN A 59 -3.08 0.08 -3.15
CA ASN A 59 -1.89 -0.70 -2.80
C ASN A 59 -2.02 -1.31 -1.41
N CYS A 60 -2.42 -2.59 -1.36
CA CYS A 60 -2.43 -3.41 -0.16
C CYS A 60 -1.21 -4.35 -0.06
N ALA A 61 -0.36 -4.39 -1.10
CA ALA A 61 0.85 -5.20 -1.09
C ALA A 61 1.90 -4.60 -0.16
N ALA A 62 2.44 -5.41 0.72
CA ALA A 62 3.53 -5.04 1.61
C ALA A 62 4.24 -6.29 2.16
N HIS A 63 5.52 -6.15 2.50
CA HIS A 63 6.23 -7.10 3.35
C HIS A 63 5.91 -6.76 4.81
N THR A 64 5.01 -7.52 5.42
CA THR A 64 4.43 -7.23 6.75
C THR A 64 5.07 -7.99 7.91
N ASN A 65 5.93 -8.96 7.64
CA ASN A 65 6.63 -9.68 8.70
C ASN A 65 7.72 -8.78 9.29
N VAL A 66 7.41 -8.16 10.44
CA VAL A 66 8.27 -7.19 11.12
C VAL A 66 9.66 -7.76 11.42
N ASN A 67 9.73 -9.00 11.94
CA ASN A 67 11.01 -9.63 12.27
C ASN A 67 11.82 -9.97 11.02
N ALA A 68 11.18 -10.45 9.96
CA ALA A 68 11.86 -10.75 8.71
C ALA A 68 12.40 -9.47 8.03
N CYS A 69 11.77 -8.33 8.20
CA CYS A 69 12.27 -7.05 7.69
C CYS A 69 13.61 -6.64 8.32
N GLU A 70 13.92 -7.09 9.54
CA GLU A 70 15.21 -6.80 10.19
C GLU A 70 16.37 -7.60 9.57
N THR A 71 16.10 -8.77 9.01
CA THR A 71 17.11 -9.66 8.44
C THR A 71 17.18 -9.62 6.91
N ASP A 72 16.05 -9.32 6.26
CA ASP A 72 15.92 -9.21 4.78
C ASP A 72 15.55 -7.77 4.40
N VAL A 73 16.42 -6.84 4.77
CA VAL A 73 16.22 -5.39 4.60
C VAL A 73 16.03 -5.00 3.14
N ASP A 74 16.81 -5.59 2.25
CA ASP A 74 16.77 -5.25 0.82
C ASP A 74 15.42 -5.61 0.19
N ASN A 75 14.90 -6.79 0.51
CA ASN A 75 13.60 -7.22 0.02
C ASN A 75 12.46 -6.41 0.65
N ALA A 76 12.56 -6.13 1.96
CA ALA A 76 11.60 -5.26 2.64
C ALA A 76 11.57 -3.87 2.00
N TYR A 77 12.73 -3.27 1.69
CA TYR A 77 12.81 -1.98 1.02
C TYR A 77 12.25 -2.03 -0.40
N LYS A 78 12.56 -3.06 -1.18
CA LYS A 78 12.02 -3.23 -2.53
C LYS A 78 10.49 -3.27 -2.51
N ILE A 79 9.89 -4.07 -1.65
CA ILE A 79 8.43 -4.24 -1.61
C ILE A 79 7.77 -3.01 -0.97
N ASN A 80 8.27 -2.53 0.18
CA ASN A 80 7.59 -1.49 0.96
C ASN A 80 7.89 -0.06 0.49
N ALA A 81 8.97 0.16 -0.26
CA ALA A 81 9.35 1.48 -0.75
C ALA A 81 9.36 1.58 -2.27
N ILE A 82 10.12 0.71 -2.97
CA ILE A 82 10.21 0.77 -4.44
C ILE A 82 8.89 0.37 -5.10
N GLY A 83 8.18 -0.62 -4.57
CA GLY A 83 6.84 -0.98 -5.07
C GLY A 83 5.87 0.21 -5.07
N PRO A 84 5.63 0.89 -3.93
CA PRO A 84 4.82 2.11 -3.88
C PRO A 84 5.31 3.22 -4.80
N ARG A 85 6.64 3.42 -4.94
CA ARG A 85 7.20 4.37 -5.91
C ARG A 85 6.75 4.04 -7.33
N ASN A 86 6.87 2.79 -7.75
CA ASN A 86 6.50 2.35 -9.10
C ASN A 86 5.00 2.55 -9.36
N LEU A 87 4.17 2.21 -8.38
CA LEU A 87 2.72 2.43 -8.46
C LEU A 87 2.38 3.92 -8.54
N SER A 88 3.12 4.78 -7.82
CA SER A 88 2.96 6.23 -7.85
C SER A 88 3.25 6.82 -9.23
N ILE A 89 4.34 6.37 -9.85
CA ILE A 89 4.73 6.78 -11.21
C ILE A 89 3.63 6.37 -12.22
N ALA A 90 3.16 5.12 -12.13
CA ALA A 90 2.11 4.62 -13.01
C ALA A 90 0.77 5.37 -12.78
N ALA A 91 0.37 5.58 -11.53
CA ALA A 91 -0.84 6.32 -11.20
C ALA A 91 -0.80 7.74 -11.80
N THR A 92 0.31 8.45 -11.65
CA THR A 92 0.48 9.80 -12.22
C THR A 92 0.46 9.76 -13.75
N ARG A 93 1.14 8.80 -14.37
CA ARG A 93 1.20 8.66 -15.83
C ARG A 93 -0.18 8.45 -16.46
N TYR A 94 -1.03 7.68 -15.81
CA TYR A 94 -2.37 7.33 -16.32
C TYR A 94 -3.49 8.12 -15.64
N ASN A 95 -3.14 9.17 -14.90
CA ASN A 95 -4.08 10.07 -14.22
C ASN A 95 -5.04 9.33 -13.27
N ALA A 96 -4.53 8.30 -12.61
CA ALA A 96 -5.22 7.50 -11.61
C ALA A 96 -4.95 8.04 -10.20
N LYS A 97 -5.89 7.79 -9.28
CA LYS A 97 -5.69 8.03 -7.85
C LYS A 97 -4.90 6.88 -7.24
N LEU A 98 -3.99 7.18 -6.32
CA LEU A 98 -3.28 6.15 -5.56
C LEU A 98 -3.75 6.15 -4.10
N VAL A 99 -4.26 5.02 -3.63
CA VAL A 99 -4.52 4.78 -2.22
C VAL A 99 -3.43 3.83 -1.70
N HIS A 100 -2.55 4.34 -0.84
CA HIS A 100 -1.44 3.57 -0.27
C HIS A 100 -1.72 3.25 1.19
N ILE A 101 -1.63 1.97 1.52
CA ILE A 101 -1.83 1.50 2.89
C ILE A 101 -0.50 1.52 3.62
N SER A 102 -0.44 2.28 4.71
CA SER A 102 0.70 2.38 5.59
C SER A 102 0.39 1.85 7.00
N THR A 103 1.21 2.15 7.97
CA THR A 103 1.18 1.57 9.30
C THR A 103 1.57 2.62 10.36
N ASP A 104 1.09 2.45 11.58
CA ASP A 104 1.52 3.21 12.75
C ASP A 104 2.99 2.98 13.14
N TYR A 105 3.64 1.92 12.65
CA TYR A 105 5.09 1.68 12.82
C TYR A 105 5.98 2.76 12.20
N VAL A 106 5.43 3.69 11.42
CA VAL A 106 6.15 4.88 10.94
C VAL A 106 6.41 5.89 12.06
N PHE A 107 5.71 5.78 13.17
CA PHE A 107 5.96 6.58 14.39
C PHE A 107 6.87 5.85 15.35
N SER A 108 7.41 6.59 16.35
CA SER A 108 8.34 6.03 17.34
C SER A 108 7.69 5.07 18.34
N GLY A 109 6.38 5.17 18.53
CA GLY A 109 5.65 4.41 19.56
C GLY A 109 5.84 4.93 20.99
N ASP A 110 6.48 6.09 21.19
CA ASP A 110 6.78 6.64 22.51
C ASP A 110 5.68 7.55 23.06
N SER A 111 4.72 7.94 22.22
CA SER A 111 3.62 8.82 22.64
C SER A 111 2.65 8.08 23.56
N LYS A 112 2.17 8.78 24.60
CA LYS A 112 1.08 8.31 25.46
C LYS A 112 -0.31 8.66 24.89
N GLU A 113 -0.34 9.60 23.96
CA GLU A 113 -1.53 10.05 23.27
C GLU A 113 -1.58 9.43 21.86
N PRO A 114 -2.77 9.25 21.26
CA PRO A 114 -2.90 8.83 19.87
C PRO A 114 -2.15 9.78 18.93
N TYR A 115 -1.46 9.21 17.94
CA TYR A 115 -0.78 10.00 16.92
C TYR A 115 -1.80 10.68 15.99
N LEU A 116 -1.46 11.91 15.58
CA LEU A 116 -2.18 12.69 14.60
C LEU A 116 -1.47 12.65 13.25
N GLU A 117 -2.17 13.07 12.20
CA GLU A 117 -1.68 13.04 10.81
C GLU A 117 -0.42 13.87 10.58
N PHE A 118 -0.20 14.90 11.40
CA PHE A 118 0.94 15.82 11.29
C PHE A 118 2.04 15.57 12.33
N ASP A 119 1.92 14.51 13.13
CA ASP A 119 2.93 14.17 14.10
C ASP A 119 4.22 13.71 13.42
N GLN A 120 5.34 14.02 14.08
CA GLN A 120 6.64 13.65 13.56
C GLN A 120 6.81 12.14 13.53
N THR A 121 7.17 11.62 12.37
CA THR A 121 7.54 10.22 12.20
C THR A 121 8.91 9.93 12.80
N GLY A 122 9.12 8.69 13.24
CA GLY A 122 10.38 8.28 13.86
C GLY A 122 10.46 6.76 14.01
N PRO A 123 10.39 5.98 12.91
CA PRO A 123 10.34 4.53 12.97
C PRO A 123 11.61 3.95 13.59
N LYS A 124 11.47 3.01 14.51
CA LYS A 124 12.58 2.32 15.18
C LYS A 124 13.09 1.12 14.40
N GLY A 125 12.18 0.28 13.90
CA GLY A 125 12.50 -0.94 13.17
C GLY A 125 12.50 -0.76 11.65
N MET A 126 13.06 -1.75 10.94
CA MET A 126 13.17 -1.73 9.47
C MET A 126 11.82 -1.80 8.77
N TYR A 127 10.83 -2.51 9.34
CA TYR A 127 9.47 -2.48 8.81
C TYR A 127 8.93 -1.05 8.73
N GLY A 128 8.95 -0.32 9.83
CA GLY A 128 8.50 1.07 9.85
C GLY A 128 9.32 1.99 8.95
N LYS A 129 10.66 1.83 8.92
CA LYS A 129 11.56 2.62 8.08
C LYS A 129 11.27 2.42 6.60
N THR A 130 11.08 1.17 6.16
CA THR A 130 10.78 0.85 4.75
C THR A 130 9.38 1.31 4.35
N LYS A 131 8.40 1.20 5.24
CA LYS A 131 7.05 1.73 5.02
C LYS A 131 7.05 3.26 4.91
N LEU A 132 7.78 3.96 5.79
CA LEU A 132 7.92 5.42 5.73
C LEU A 132 8.62 5.86 4.43
N ALA A 133 9.66 5.15 4.00
CA ALA A 133 10.28 5.42 2.70
C ALA A 133 9.27 5.31 1.56
N GLY A 134 8.38 4.31 1.60
CA GLY A 134 7.27 4.16 0.65
C GLY A 134 6.30 5.35 0.67
N GLU A 135 5.91 5.82 1.86
CA GLU A 135 5.08 7.03 1.98
C GLU A 135 5.74 8.26 1.34
N ASN A 136 7.04 8.43 1.58
CA ASN A 136 7.79 9.56 1.01
C ASN A 136 7.82 9.49 -0.52
N PHE A 137 8.00 8.31 -1.11
CA PHE A 137 7.90 8.14 -2.55
C PHE A 137 6.48 8.40 -3.08
N VAL A 138 5.45 7.99 -2.36
CA VAL A 138 4.06 8.29 -2.74
C VAL A 138 3.82 9.79 -2.76
N LYS A 139 4.26 10.52 -1.74
CA LYS A 139 4.15 11.99 -1.66
C LYS A 139 4.91 12.69 -2.78
N GLU A 140 6.06 12.16 -3.19
CA GLU A 140 6.91 12.74 -4.21
C GLU A 140 6.38 12.47 -5.63
N PHE A 141 5.94 11.25 -5.93
CA PHE A 141 5.66 10.80 -7.29
C PHE A 141 4.17 10.69 -7.63
N ALA A 142 3.28 10.54 -6.66
CA ALA A 142 1.85 10.43 -6.93
C ALA A 142 1.17 11.80 -6.87
N LYS A 143 0.68 12.26 -8.03
CA LYS A 143 -0.02 13.54 -8.15
C LYS A 143 -1.31 13.59 -7.32
N ASP A 144 -2.09 12.51 -7.34
CA ASP A 144 -3.36 12.38 -6.61
C ASP A 144 -3.30 11.11 -5.75
N HIS A 145 -3.12 11.28 -4.44
CA HIS A 145 -2.88 10.17 -3.53
C HIS A 145 -3.55 10.33 -2.17
N PHE A 146 -3.78 9.18 -1.54
CA PHE A 146 -4.22 9.05 -0.16
C PHE A 146 -3.30 8.04 0.54
N ILE A 147 -2.79 8.38 1.72
CA ILE A 147 -2.01 7.49 2.57
C ILE A 147 -2.88 7.16 3.77
N CYS A 148 -3.28 5.88 3.88
CA CYS A 148 -4.14 5.38 4.94
C CYS A 148 -3.29 4.57 5.92
N LEU A 149 -3.24 5.00 7.19
CA LEU A 149 -2.62 4.22 8.25
C LEU A 149 -3.65 3.26 8.82
N LEU A 150 -3.31 1.97 8.82
CA LEU A 150 -4.10 0.97 9.52
C LEU A 150 -3.57 0.86 10.94
N TYR A 151 -4.47 1.06 11.89
CA TYR A 151 -4.26 0.70 13.28
C TYR A 151 -4.75 -0.74 13.47
N THR A 152 -4.09 -1.51 14.33
CA THR A 152 -4.71 -2.67 14.91
C THR A 152 -5.82 -2.16 15.84
N SER A 153 -7.01 -1.98 15.30
CA SER A 153 -8.18 -1.85 16.14
C SER A 153 -8.38 -3.19 16.86
N PRO A 154 -8.50 -3.22 18.18
CA PRO A 154 -8.89 -4.44 18.86
C PRO A 154 -10.28 -4.84 18.36
N SER A 155 -10.30 -5.74 17.37
CA SER A 155 -11.51 -6.42 16.97
C SER A 155 -11.91 -7.35 18.15
N PRO A 156 -13.19 -7.51 18.45
CA PRO A 156 -13.63 -8.52 19.44
C PRO A 156 -13.14 -9.94 19.12
N ARG A 157 -12.62 -10.19 17.91
CA ARG A 157 -12.01 -11.45 17.48
C ARG A 157 -10.52 -11.56 17.82
N ASP A 158 -9.86 -10.45 18.15
CA ASP A 158 -8.44 -10.41 18.50
C ASP A 158 -8.20 -10.53 20.02
N CYS A 159 -9.28 -10.65 20.79
CA CYS A 159 -9.28 -10.82 22.25
C CYS A 159 -9.55 -12.24 22.71
N SER A 160 -9.35 -13.24 21.86
CA SER A 160 -9.51 -14.66 22.22
C SER A 160 -8.19 -15.41 22.18
#